data_1b3251c1abd84dfc32204bd7f12cb4b9
#
_entry.id   1b3251c1abd84dfc32204bd7f12cb4b9
#
_cell.length_a   1.000
_cell.length_b   1.000
_cell.length_c   1.000
_cell.angle_alpha   90.00
_cell.angle_beta   90.00
_cell.angle_gamma   90.00
#
_symmetry.space_group_name_H-M   'P 1'
#
loop_
_entity.id
_entity.type
_entity.pdbx_description
1 polymer ?
#
loop_
_entity_poly.entity_id
_entity_poly.type
_entity_poly.pdbx_seq_one_letter_code
_entity_poly.pdbx_strand_id
1 'polypeptide(L)'
;MRTFISLLCVLCLSLPPIFSCAETLYVCTDGDDLNGRERPDKHSPIMMKIPNGDTVEALSTKDGWVEVVGGESNTSWCKAEYLSSVQEAVSFRNTSGGRVFVRECIEGAKTGVIRANKAITVTRQIFGWGYTGSGWVDLQFFTPLDN
;
A
#
# COMPACT_ATOMS: atom_id res chain seq x y z
N MET A 1 -53.28 22.61 32.01
CA MET A 1 -51.78 22.64 32.01
C MET A 1 -51.30 21.47 31.15
N ARG A 2 -50.75 21.77 29.99
CA ARG A 2 -50.15 20.77 29.10
C ARG A 2 -48.66 21.00 29.13
N THR A 3 -47.91 20.08 29.78
CA THR A 3 -46.49 20.04 29.82
C THR A 3 -45.96 19.50 28.47
N PHE A 4 -45.29 20.34 27.71
CA PHE A 4 -44.58 19.91 26.53
C PHE A 4 -43.22 19.35 26.98
N ILE A 5 -43.07 18.03 26.86
CA ILE A 5 -41.77 17.37 26.99
C ILE A 5 -41.07 17.50 25.65
N SER A 6 -40.09 18.39 25.60
CA SER A 6 -39.19 18.54 24.46
C SER A 6 -38.26 17.33 24.40
N LEU A 7 -38.50 16.44 23.48
CA LEU A 7 -37.61 15.29 23.21
C LEU A 7 -36.41 15.78 22.41
N LEU A 8 -35.32 16.10 23.10
CA LEU A 8 -34.05 16.44 22.49
C LEU A 8 -33.44 15.16 21.91
N CYS A 9 -33.64 14.94 20.62
CA CYS A 9 -33.01 13.84 19.88
C CYS A 9 -31.52 14.17 19.70
N VAL A 10 -30.70 13.66 20.58
CA VAL A 10 -29.24 13.71 20.43
C VAL A 10 -28.87 12.73 19.32
N LEU A 11 -28.68 13.27 18.10
CA LEU A 11 -28.15 12.52 16.97
C LEU A 11 -26.68 12.22 17.25
N CYS A 12 -26.41 11.09 17.89
CA CYS A 12 -25.06 10.58 18.03
C CYS A 12 -24.57 10.14 16.65
N LEU A 13 -23.88 11.02 15.93
CA LEU A 13 -23.08 10.69 14.77
C LEU A 13 -21.92 9.82 15.24
N SER A 14 -22.14 8.51 15.30
CA SER A 14 -21.06 7.55 15.45
C SER A 14 -20.27 7.53 14.14
N LEU A 15 -19.21 8.32 14.08
CA LEU A 15 -18.17 8.15 13.07
C LEU A 15 -17.65 6.71 13.19
N PRO A 16 -17.63 5.93 12.10
CA PRO A 16 -17.00 4.62 12.16
C PRO A 16 -15.54 4.80 12.59
N PRO A 17 -15.00 3.95 13.46
CA PRO A 17 -13.59 4.00 13.78
C PRO A 17 -12.83 3.82 12.47
N ILE A 18 -12.03 4.81 12.10
CA ILE A 18 -11.04 4.67 11.04
C ILE A 18 -9.99 3.72 11.61
N PHE A 19 -10.19 2.42 11.42
CA PHE A 19 -9.11 1.47 11.62
C PHE A 19 -8.09 1.78 10.53
N SER A 20 -7.09 2.57 10.86
CA SER A 20 -5.84 2.59 10.13
C SER A 20 -5.24 1.19 10.32
N CYS A 21 -5.58 0.28 9.39
CA CYS A 21 -5.03 -1.06 9.40
C CYS A 21 -3.58 -0.92 8.92
N ALA A 22 -2.64 -0.85 9.87
CA ALA A 22 -1.23 -0.97 9.56
C ALA A 22 -1.01 -2.33 8.89
N GLU A 23 -0.31 -2.34 7.76
CA GLU A 23 0.03 -3.56 7.04
C GLU A 23 1.49 -3.93 7.35
N THR A 24 1.72 -5.20 7.70
CA THR A 24 3.08 -5.72 7.88
C THR A 24 3.69 -5.99 6.52
N LEU A 25 4.82 -5.35 6.22
CA LEU A 25 5.56 -5.52 4.98
C LEU A 25 6.95 -6.11 5.23
N TYR A 26 7.41 -6.94 4.31
CA TYR A 26 8.78 -7.44 4.25
C TYR A 26 9.66 -6.48 3.44
N VAL A 27 10.89 -6.29 3.89
CA VAL A 27 11.94 -5.59 3.13
C VAL A 27 12.50 -6.56 2.10
N CYS A 28 12.38 -6.19 0.83
CA CYS A 28 12.76 -7.01 -0.33
C CYS A 28 13.75 -6.23 -1.21
N THR A 29 14.96 -6.07 -0.73
CA THR A 29 16.09 -5.51 -1.48
C THR A 29 16.95 -6.65 -2.05
N ASP A 30 17.93 -6.33 -2.88
CA ASP A 30 18.86 -7.33 -3.44
C ASP A 30 20.02 -7.66 -2.48
N GLY A 31 19.79 -7.55 -1.16
CA GLY A 31 20.74 -7.88 -0.10
C GLY A 31 21.26 -6.68 0.68
N ASP A 32 21.06 -5.46 0.18
CA ASP A 32 21.41 -4.24 0.89
C ASP A 32 20.35 -3.84 1.91
N ASP A 33 20.75 -3.02 2.89
CA ASP A 33 19.81 -2.41 3.82
C ASP A 33 18.91 -1.39 3.11
N LEU A 34 17.63 -1.37 3.45
CA LEU A 34 16.70 -0.36 2.99
C LEU A 34 16.84 0.92 3.81
N ASN A 35 16.99 2.04 3.11
CA ASN A 35 17.06 3.34 3.76
C ASN A 35 15.67 3.86 4.13
N GLY A 36 15.44 4.08 5.41
CA GLY A 36 14.31 4.85 5.94
C GLY A 36 14.70 6.32 6.08
N ARG A 37 13.95 7.22 5.46
CA ARG A 37 14.25 8.65 5.36
C ARG A 37 13.27 9.50 6.16
N GLU A 38 13.70 10.70 6.52
CA GLU A 38 12.87 11.66 7.26
C GLU A 38 11.62 12.09 6.47
N ARG A 39 11.75 12.25 5.16
CA ARG A 39 10.69 12.66 4.24
C ARG A 39 10.65 11.72 3.00
N PRO A 40 9.52 11.68 2.27
CA PRO A 40 9.39 10.89 1.04
C PRO A 40 10.15 11.54 -0.13
N ASP A 41 11.45 11.67 0.02
CA ASP A 41 12.38 12.27 -0.92
C ASP A 41 13.74 11.59 -0.85
N LYS A 42 14.29 11.24 -2.00
CA LYS A 42 15.61 10.59 -2.13
C LYS A 42 16.78 11.42 -1.59
N HIS A 43 16.59 12.74 -1.47
CA HIS A 43 17.60 13.69 -0.93
C HIS A 43 17.40 13.97 0.56
N SER A 44 16.32 13.47 1.17
CA SER A 44 16.06 13.60 2.60
C SER A 44 17.07 12.79 3.43
N PRO A 45 17.41 13.24 4.65
CA PRO A 45 18.30 12.50 5.55
C PRO A 45 17.83 11.06 5.78
N ILE A 46 18.79 10.14 5.85
CA ILE A 46 18.55 8.75 6.25
C ILE A 46 18.46 8.71 7.77
N MET A 47 17.32 8.26 8.28
CA MET A 47 17.03 8.16 9.73
C MET A 47 17.34 6.76 10.26
N MET A 48 17.16 5.73 9.42
CA MET A 48 17.41 4.34 9.78
C MET A 48 17.81 3.52 8.57
N LYS A 49 18.42 2.38 8.83
CA LYS A 49 18.67 1.32 7.85
C LYS A 49 17.97 0.06 8.30
N ILE A 50 17.22 -0.55 7.41
CA ILE A 50 16.41 -1.72 7.71
C ILE A 50 16.95 -2.89 6.88
N PRO A 51 17.42 -3.97 7.52
CA PRO A 51 18.00 -5.12 6.82
C PRO A 51 17.01 -5.78 5.86
N ASN A 52 17.54 -6.32 4.75
CA ASN A 52 16.77 -7.14 3.84
C ASN A 52 16.16 -8.36 4.57
N GLY A 53 14.89 -8.62 4.34
CA GLY A 53 14.12 -9.69 4.99
C GLY A 53 13.46 -9.31 6.31
N ASP A 54 13.80 -8.18 6.91
CA ASP A 54 13.10 -7.67 8.09
C ASP A 54 11.69 -7.20 7.74
N THR A 55 10.87 -7.06 8.78
CA THR A 55 9.50 -6.57 8.65
C THR A 55 9.35 -5.17 9.20
N VAL A 56 8.43 -4.41 8.62
CA VAL A 56 8.01 -3.06 9.07
C VAL A 56 6.50 -2.96 9.03
N GLU A 57 5.94 -2.07 9.84
CA GLU A 57 4.51 -1.73 9.79
C GLU A 57 4.30 -0.52 8.89
N ALA A 58 3.54 -0.69 7.81
CA ALA A 58 3.21 0.36 6.87
C ALA A 58 2.01 1.16 7.37
N LEU A 59 2.11 2.49 7.36
CA LEU A 59 1.07 3.40 7.82
C LEU A 59 0.35 4.08 6.67
N SER A 60 1.08 4.55 5.68
CA SER A 60 0.54 5.33 4.56
C SER A 60 1.46 5.28 3.33
N THR A 61 0.96 5.75 2.20
CA THR A 61 1.74 5.88 0.96
C THR A 61 1.67 7.32 0.44
N LYS A 62 2.76 7.77 -0.19
CA LYS A 62 2.83 9.06 -0.86
C LYS A 62 3.87 9.02 -1.98
N ASP A 63 3.47 9.27 -3.22
CA ASP A 63 4.35 9.48 -4.38
C ASP A 63 5.44 8.40 -4.56
N GLY A 64 5.10 7.13 -4.34
CA GLY A 64 6.02 6.00 -4.46
C GLY A 64 6.83 5.70 -3.20
N TRP A 65 6.48 6.33 -2.08
CA TRP A 65 7.04 6.11 -0.76
C TRP A 65 6.00 5.52 0.19
N VAL A 66 6.47 4.77 1.16
CA VAL A 66 5.66 4.20 2.25
C VAL A 66 6.19 4.75 3.57
N GLU A 67 5.31 5.31 4.38
CA GLU A 67 5.61 5.63 5.76
C GLU A 67 5.56 4.36 6.59
N VAL A 68 6.65 4.05 7.28
CA VAL A 68 6.79 2.83 8.06
C VAL A 68 7.19 3.12 9.50
N VAL A 69 6.77 2.26 10.41
CA VAL A 69 7.28 2.20 11.79
C VAL A 69 8.39 1.15 11.82
N GLY A 70 9.60 1.59 12.13
CA GLY A 70 10.73 0.72 12.38
C GLY A 70 10.92 0.42 13.87
N GLY A 71 12.07 -0.14 14.23
CA GLY A 71 12.46 -0.35 15.63
C GLY A 71 12.35 0.95 16.46
N GLU A 72 12.06 0.82 17.75
CA GLU A 72 11.90 1.92 18.69
C GLU A 72 10.74 2.88 18.37
N SER A 73 9.72 2.44 17.61
CA SER A 73 8.51 3.22 17.28
C SER A 73 8.77 4.52 16.50
N ASN A 74 9.93 4.65 15.87
CA ASN A 74 10.24 5.78 15.00
C ASN A 74 9.66 5.55 13.60
N THR A 75 9.06 6.59 13.02
CA THR A 75 8.57 6.55 11.65
C THR A 75 9.64 7.03 10.67
N SER A 76 9.64 6.44 9.49
CA SER A 76 10.47 6.86 8.38
C SER A 76 9.80 6.54 7.05
N TRP A 77 10.32 7.11 5.97
CA TRP A 77 9.83 6.90 4.61
C TRP A 77 10.77 5.99 3.82
N CYS A 78 10.21 4.91 3.29
CA CYS A 78 10.92 3.93 2.47
C CYS A 78 10.34 3.88 1.06
N LYS A 79 11.17 3.54 0.07
CA LYS A 79 10.70 3.31 -1.29
C LYS A 79 9.77 2.10 -1.36
N ALA A 80 8.58 2.28 -1.95
CA ALA A 80 7.57 1.24 -2.06
C ALA A 80 8.06 0.01 -2.85
N GLU A 81 8.88 0.22 -3.87
CA GLU A 81 9.43 -0.85 -4.72
C GLU A 81 10.26 -1.90 -3.98
N TYR A 82 10.72 -1.60 -2.76
CA TYR A 82 11.49 -2.51 -1.91
C TYR A 82 10.68 -3.13 -0.76
N LEU A 83 9.37 -2.95 -0.76
CA LEU A 83 8.49 -3.45 0.30
C LEU A 83 7.40 -4.34 -0.29
N SER A 84 6.98 -5.38 0.44
CA SER A 84 5.90 -6.26 0.01
C SER A 84 5.23 -6.98 1.19
N SER A 85 3.91 -7.13 1.13
CA SER A 85 3.15 -7.99 2.04
C SER A 85 3.30 -9.48 1.73
N VAL A 86 3.83 -9.83 0.56
CA VAL A 86 4.11 -11.19 0.13
C VAL A 86 5.59 -11.36 -0.20
N GLN A 87 6.14 -12.54 0.09
CA GLN A 87 7.54 -12.86 -0.19
C GLN A 87 7.74 -13.51 -1.57
N GLU A 88 6.69 -14.12 -2.11
CA GLU A 88 6.73 -14.80 -3.41
C GLU A 88 5.89 -14.07 -4.45
N ALA A 89 6.27 -14.21 -5.70
CA ALA A 89 5.52 -13.69 -6.82
C ALA A 89 4.20 -14.45 -6.99
N VAL A 90 3.12 -13.73 -7.26
CA VAL A 90 1.79 -14.29 -7.46
C VAL A 90 1.30 -13.92 -8.85
N SER A 91 0.73 -14.89 -9.56
CA SER A 91 0.10 -14.67 -10.87
C SER A 91 -1.35 -14.25 -10.70
N PHE A 92 -1.76 -13.26 -11.47
CA PHE A 92 -3.11 -12.71 -11.49
C PHE A 92 -3.63 -12.60 -12.92
N ARG A 93 -4.95 -12.60 -13.05
CA ARG A 93 -5.65 -12.33 -14.32
C ARG A 93 -6.55 -11.11 -14.17
N ASN A 94 -6.50 -10.19 -15.15
CA ASN A 94 -7.45 -9.10 -15.21
C ASN A 94 -8.86 -9.64 -15.51
N THR A 95 -9.72 -9.61 -14.50
CA THR A 95 -11.11 -10.08 -14.57
C THR A 95 -12.14 -8.95 -14.54
N SER A 96 -11.68 -7.69 -14.67
CA SER A 96 -12.55 -6.51 -14.67
C SER A 96 -13.47 -6.38 -15.88
N GLY A 97 -13.22 -7.16 -16.95
CA GLY A 97 -13.91 -7.02 -18.23
C GLY A 97 -13.40 -5.87 -19.11
N GLY A 98 -12.49 -5.05 -18.61
CA GLY A 98 -11.94 -3.87 -19.30
C GLY A 98 -10.42 -3.75 -19.18
N ARG A 99 -9.92 -2.58 -19.56
CA ARG A 99 -8.51 -2.24 -19.41
C ARG A 99 -8.24 -1.74 -18.00
N VAL A 100 -7.14 -2.18 -17.39
CA VAL A 100 -6.63 -1.68 -16.11
C VAL A 100 -5.33 -0.91 -16.35
N PHE A 101 -5.21 0.26 -15.74
CA PHE A 101 -4.02 1.09 -15.91
C PHE A 101 -2.85 0.59 -15.05
N VAL A 102 -1.67 0.57 -15.67
CA VAL A 102 -0.38 0.49 -14.97
C VAL A 102 0.02 1.91 -14.58
N ARG A 103 0.54 2.10 -13.37
CA ARG A 103 0.94 3.39 -12.84
C ARG A 103 2.41 3.39 -12.41
N GLU A 104 3.05 4.54 -12.45
CA GLU A 104 4.45 4.69 -12.03
C GLU A 104 4.64 4.44 -10.52
N CYS A 105 3.64 4.79 -9.71
CA CYS A 105 3.56 4.51 -8.28
C CYS A 105 2.10 4.31 -7.88
N ILE A 106 1.86 3.88 -6.65
CA ILE A 106 0.51 3.74 -6.09
C ILE A 106 -0.22 5.08 -6.23
N GLU A 107 -1.40 5.05 -6.87
CA GLU A 107 -2.20 6.22 -7.22
C GLU A 107 -1.52 7.27 -8.14
N GLY A 108 -0.35 6.96 -8.66
CA GLY A 108 0.43 7.86 -9.52
C GLY A 108 -0.05 7.94 -10.97
N ALA A 109 0.77 8.57 -11.81
CA ALA A 109 0.49 8.75 -13.23
C ALA A 109 0.38 7.41 -13.97
N LYS A 110 -0.46 7.38 -15.00
CA LYS A 110 -0.66 6.21 -15.85
C LYS A 110 0.51 6.07 -16.82
N THR A 111 1.11 4.88 -16.87
CA THR A 111 2.27 4.56 -17.72
C THR A 111 1.98 3.46 -18.74
N GLY A 112 0.91 2.70 -18.54
CA GLY A 112 0.55 1.59 -19.41
C GLY A 112 -0.84 1.06 -19.15
N VAL A 113 -1.19 -0.01 -19.85
CA VAL A 113 -2.50 -0.68 -19.74
C VAL A 113 -2.34 -2.19 -19.80
N ILE A 114 -3.14 -2.89 -18.99
CA ILE A 114 -3.33 -4.33 -19.05
C ILE A 114 -4.73 -4.61 -19.58
N ARG A 115 -4.81 -5.32 -20.69
CA ARG A 115 -6.07 -5.67 -21.36
C ARG A 115 -6.87 -6.67 -20.53
N ALA A 116 -8.19 -6.71 -20.80
CA ALA A 116 -9.07 -7.73 -20.22
C ALA A 116 -8.53 -9.14 -20.47
N ASN A 117 -8.71 -10.03 -19.49
CA ASN A 117 -8.25 -11.42 -19.50
C ASN A 117 -6.73 -11.65 -19.59
N LYS A 118 -5.93 -10.60 -19.60
CA LYS A 118 -4.47 -10.73 -19.59
C LYS A 118 -3.99 -11.20 -18.21
N ALA A 119 -3.09 -12.18 -18.20
CA ALA A 119 -2.37 -12.59 -17.00
C ALA A 119 -1.13 -11.72 -16.78
N ILE A 120 -0.81 -11.47 -15.51
CA ILE A 120 0.36 -10.74 -15.04
C ILE A 120 1.01 -11.47 -13.88
N THR A 121 2.28 -11.21 -13.64
CA THR A 121 2.98 -11.65 -12.43
C THR A 121 3.23 -10.43 -11.54
N VAL A 122 2.82 -10.52 -10.30
CA VAL A 122 2.98 -9.49 -9.28
C VAL A 122 4.08 -9.94 -8.32
N THR A 123 5.13 -9.15 -8.20
CA THR A 123 6.30 -9.46 -7.37
C THR A 123 6.30 -8.75 -6.03
N ARG A 124 5.50 -7.70 -5.87
CA ARG A 124 5.32 -6.94 -4.62
C ARG A 124 3.85 -6.58 -4.45
N GLN A 125 3.38 -6.60 -3.23
CA GLN A 125 2.00 -6.19 -2.89
C GLN A 125 2.01 -5.25 -1.70
N ILE A 126 1.30 -4.13 -1.80
CA ILE A 126 1.14 -3.13 -0.73
C ILE A 126 -0.27 -2.56 -0.82
N PHE A 127 -1.05 -2.61 0.26
CA PHE A 127 -2.38 -2.01 0.35
C PHE A 127 -3.32 -2.32 -0.84
N GLY A 128 -3.31 -3.56 -1.32
CA GLY A 128 -4.13 -3.97 -2.46
C GLY A 128 -3.58 -3.56 -3.83
N TRP A 129 -2.41 -2.97 -3.89
CA TRP A 129 -1.67 -2.69 -5.12
C TRP A 129 -0.61 -3.75 -5.40
N GLY A 130 -0.41 -4.08 -6.66
CA GLY A 130 0.58 -5.05 -7.11
C GLY A 130 1.63 -4.43 -8.03
N TYR A 131 2.90 -4.74 -7.79
CA TYR A 131 4.00 -4.33 -8.65
C TYR A 131 4.34 -5.42 -9.66
N THR A 132 4.34 -5.06 -10.95
CA THR A 132 4.52 -6.00 -12.07
C THR A 132 5.94 -6.01 -12.64
N GLY A 133 6.88 -5.26 -12.04
CA GLY A 133 8.20 -5.01 -12.60
C GLY A 133 8.26 -3.80 -13.54
N SER A 134 7.14 -3.38 -14.11
CA SER A 134 7.03 -2.19 -14.97
C SER A 134 6.17 -1.08 -14.37
N GLY A 135 5.50 -1.35 -13.27
CA GLY A 135 4.65 -0.39 -12.58
C GLY A 135 3.62 -1.07 -11.68
N TRP A 136 2.77 -0.25 -11.08
CA TRP A 136 1.77 -0.64 -10.10
C TRP A 136 0.39 -0.78 -10.71
N VAL A 137 -0.36 -1.78 -10.30
CA VAL A 137 -1.75 -2.05 -10.69
C VAL A 137 -2.61 -2.20 -9.45
N ASP A 138 -3.87 -1.76 -9.55
CA ASP A 138 -4.86 -1.97 -8.50
C ASP A 138 -5.42 -3.39 -8.57
N LEU A 139 -5.11 -4.21 -7.57
CA LEU A 139 -5.45 -5.64 -7.55
C LEU A 139 -6.94 -5.92 -7.37
N GLN A 140 -7.77 -4.92 -7.03
CA GLN A 140 -9.23 -5.11 -7.00
C GLN A 140 -9.82 -5.56 -8.35
N PHE A 141 -9.13 -5.28 -9.46
CA PHE A 141 -9.54 -5.66 -10.81
C PHE A 141 -9.01 -7.01 -11.29
N PHE A 142 -8.29 -7.72 -10.42
CA PHE A 142 -7.61 -8.96 -10.77
C PHE A 142 -8.06 -10.10 -9.86
N THR A 143 -7.99 -11.31 -10.41
CA THR A 143 -8.19 -12.55 -9.65
C THR A 143 -6.88 -13.32 -9.62
N PRO A 144 -6.44 -13.83 -8.44
CA PRO A 144 -5.29 -14.72 -8.37
C PRO A 144 -5.51 -15.96 -9.24
N LEU A 145 -4.44 -16.42 -9.88
CA LEU A 145 -4.43 -17.71 -10.57
C LEU A 145 -3.87 -18.75 -9.60
N ASP A 146 -4.62 -19.84 -9.44
CA ASP A 146 -4.14 -21.00 -8.69
C ASP A 146 -2.92 -21.58 -9.42
N ASN A 147 -1.86 -21.84 -8.68
CA ASN A 147 -0.65 -22.52 -9.18
C ASN A 147 -0.83 -24.03 -9.09
#